data_80a6de7f60a53588362369b09f7d4d83
#
_entry.id   80a6de7f60a53588362369b09f7d4d83
#
_cell.length_a   1.000
_cell.length_b   1.000
_cell.length_c   1.000
_cell.angle_alpha   90.00
_cell.angle_beta   90.00
_cell.angle_gamma   90.00
#
_symmetry.space_group_name_H-M   'P 1'
#
loop_
_entity.id
_entity.type
_entity.pdbx_description
1 polymer ?
#
loop_
_entity_poly.entity_id
_entity_poly.type
_entity_poly.pdbx_seq_one_letter_code
_entity_poly.pdbx_strand_id
1 'polypeptide(L)'
;MKRSVLLLALLAALLFGCGGEGHQSANELLGETSANLGKIKSGDLTLELTFATKDGEQAGFNLEGPFQLRPGSLPEAQLDYTQIAGDQTATQTFIMTGDKAYVRMQGATFELPAETAGGVRSTLGATGGLGVIDLRGWVQDPELTAGEEVGGAKTDRITGRLNVATVLTGLVAIASQFGGTTPLTPLEGKSAEQVEQAVDRATIDVWTGKEDRLLRKLEITIEFSPAAEQVKSLVGTTVHFTLRISNPNEKVTIEEPTNVQPYSPGS
;
A
#
# COMPACT_ATOMS: atom_id res chain seq x y z
N MET A 1 49.77 -41.80 39.41
CA MET A 1 49.69 -40.44 38.87
C MET A 1 49.29 -40.47 37.39
N LYS A 2 48.12 -40.90 36.97
CA LYS A 2 47.63 -40.96 35.55
C LYS A 2 46.08 -40.94 35.47
N ARG A 3 45.39 -40.20 36.32
CA ARG A 3 43.91 -40.11 36.27
C ARG A 3 43.29 -38.69 36.32
N SER A 4 44.10 -37.62 36.25
CA SER A 4 43.65 -36.24 36.40
C SER A 4 43.70 -35.36 35.15
N VAL A 5 44.02 -35.90 33.97
CA VAL A 5 44.16 -35.12 32.73
C VAL A 5 42.95 -35.26 31.78
N LEU A 6 42.03 -36.18 32.06
CA LEU A 6 40.92 -36.48 31.15
C LEU A 6 39.60 -35.68 31.48
N LEU A 7 39.58 -34.82 32.48
CA LEU A 7 38.42 -34.04 32.88
C LEU A 7 38.45 -32.58 32.44
N LEU A 8 39.54 -32.09 31.86
CA LEU A 8 39.63 -30.70 31.42
C LEU A 8 39.31 -30.51 29.92
N ALA A 9 39.17 -31.59 29.14
CA ALA A 9 38.90 -31.53 27.69
C ALA A 9 37.39 -31.51 27.35
N LEU A 10 36.50 -31.73 28.35
CA LEU A 10 35.03 -31.80 28.07
C LEU A 10 34.30 -30.48 28.34
N LEU A 11 34.97 -29.46 28.91
CA LEU A 11 34.36 -28.17 29.23
C LEU A 11 34.58 -27.09 28.12
N ALA A 12 35.40 -27.37 27.13
CA ALA A 12 35.69 -26.45 26.04
C ALA A 12 34.75 -26.59 24.83
N ALA A 13 33.87 -27.60 24.81
CA ALA A 13 32.96 -27.88 23.69
C ALA A 13 31.56 -27.23 23.83
N LEU A 14 31.28 -26.49 24.91
CA LEU A 14 29.97 -25.86 25.15
C LEU A 14 29.94 -24.34 24.82
N LEU A 15 31.04 -23.75 24.34
CA LEU A 15 31.12 -22.32 24.05
C LEU A 15 31.09 -21.98 22.53
N PHE A 16 30.92 -22.95 21.65
CA PHE A 16 30.78 -22.70 20.20
C PHE A 16 29.39 -23.04 19.64
N GLY A 17 28.33 -22.82 20.40
CA GLY A 17 26.96 -23.12 20.07
C GLY A 17 26.02 -21.93 20.08
N CYS A 18 26.49 -20.72 19.76
CA CYS A 18 25.62 -19.60 19.40
C CYS A 18 26.17 -18.99 18.10
N GLY A 19 26.00 -19.70 17.00
CA GLY A 19 25.89 -19.08 15.69
C GLY A 19 24.63 -18.24 15.74
N GLY A 20 24.74 -17.00 16.22
CA GLY A 20 23.67 -16.01 16.10
C GLY A 20 23.49 -15.78 14.59
N GLU A 21 22.48 -16.40 13.99
CA GLU A 21 21.84 -15.80 12.84
C GLU A 21 21.51 -14.39 13.31
N GLY A 22 22.21 -13.40 12.74
CA GLY A 22 22.03 -12.01 13.10
C GLY A 22 20.55 -11.69 12.83
N HIS A 23 19.75 -11.68 13.88
CA HIS A 23 18.36 -11.29 13.78
C HIS A 23 18.31 -9.85 13.32
N GLN A 24 17.96 -9.66 12.06
CA GLN A 24 17.75 -8.33 11.50
C GLN A 24 16.74 -7.60 12.39
N SER A 25 17.04 -6.36 12.77
CA SER A 25 16.12 -5.57 13.58
C SER A 25 14.90 -5.13 12.74
N ALA A 26 13.76 -4.94 13.39
CA ALA A 26 12.56 -4.44 12.72
C ALA A 26 12.82 -3.10 12.01
N ASN A 27 13.64 -2.23 12.61
CA ASN A 27 14.02 -0.95 12.02
C ASN A 27 14.87 -1.10 10.74
N GLU A 28 15.80 -2.03 10.73
CA GLU A 28 16.63 -2.32 9.54
C GLU A 28 15.77 -2.87 8.42
N LEU A 29 14.91 -3.87 8.71
CA LEU A 29 14.01 -4.46 7.73
C LEU A 29 13.03 -3.43 7.17
N LEU A 30 12.40 -2.60 8.03
CA LEU A 30 11.53 -1.51 7.59
C LEU A 30 12.27 -0.53 6.68
N GLY A 31 13.52 -0.22 7.04
CA GLY A 31 14.39 0.64 6.26
C GLY A 31 14.72 0.07 4.87
N GLU A 32 15.01 -1.22 4.79
CA GLU A 32 15.27 -1.92 3.52
C GLU A 32 14.01 -1.99 2.66
N THR A 33 12.87 -2.36 3.26
CA THR A 33 11.58 -2.41 2.56
C THR A 33 11.22 -1.05 1.98
N SER A 34 11.34 0.01 2.77
CA SER A 34 11.11 1.39 2.32
C SER A 34 12.02 1.79 1.16
N ALA A 35 13.32 1.51 1.26
CA ALA A 35 14.29 1.79 0.20
C ALA A 35 14.01 0.96 -1.08
N ASN A 36 13.42 -0.20 -0.93
CA ASN A 36 13.14 -1.12 -2.04
C ASN A 36 11.78 -0.86 -2.74
N LEU A 37 10.92 0.04 -2.23
CA LEU A 37 9.67 0.41 -2.91
C LEU A 37 9.90 0.82 -4.37
N GLY A 38 10.93 1.61 -4.62
CA GLY A 38 11.32 2.04 -5.96
C GLY A 38 11.88 0.93 -6.87
N LYS A 39 12.16 -0.27 -6.35
CA LYS A 39 12.60 -1.44 -7.13
C LYS A 39 11.43 -2.26 -7.68
N ILE A 40 10.22 -2.04 -7.18
CA ILE A 40 9.01 -2.69 -7.70
C ILE A 40 8.62 -1.98 -8.99
N LYS A 41 8.79 -2.65 -10.11
CA LYS A 41 8.52 -2.10 -11.44
C LYS A 41 7.30 -2.71 -12.10
N SER A 42 6.87 -3.89 -11.65
CA SER A 42 5.70 -4.60 -12.17
C SER A 42 5.13 -5.54 -11.13
N GLY A 43 3.95 -6.08 -11.40
CA GLY A 43 3.27 -7.06 -10.57
C GLY A 43 1.76 -6.95 -10.71
N ASP A 44 1.06 -7.65 -9.83
CA ASP A 44 -0.39 -7.54 -9.65
C ASP A 44 -0.65 -6.68 -8.41
N LEU A 45 -1.35 -5.57 -8.61
CA LEU A 45 -1.73 -4.62 -7.57
C LEU A 45 -3.14 -4.95 -7.05
N THR A 46 -3.30 -4.89 -5.74
CA THR A 46 -4.61 -4.65 -5.09
C THR A 46 -4.42 -3.48 -4.14
N LEU A 47 -5.19 -2.42 -4.32
CA LEU A 47 -5.23 -1.26 -3.45
C LEU A 47 -6.68 -0.99 -3.06
N GLU A 48 -6.97 -0.99 -1.78
CA GLU A 48 -8.28 -0.71 -1.22
C GLU A 48 -8.17 0.42 -0.20
N LEU A 49 -9.07 1.39 -0.29
CA LEU A 49 -9.25 2.44 0.71
C LEU A 49 -10.74 2.56 0.98
N THR A 50 -11.16 2.24 2.20
CA THR A 50 -12.56 2.31 2.62
C THR A 50 -12.73 3.07 3.92
N PHE A 51 -13.86 3.73 4.02
CA PHE A 51 -14.35 4.47 5.17
C PHE A 51 -15.68 3.85 5.56
N ALA A 52 -15.75 3.23 6.73
CA ALA A 52 -16.96 2.61 7.25
C ALA A 52 -17.46 3.42 8.45
N THR A 53 -18.72 3.86 8.40
CA THR A 53 -19.38 4.49 9.55
C THR A 53 -19.90 3.45 10.52
N LYS A 54 -20.18 3.84 11.77
CA LYS A 54 -20.79 2.96 12.78
C LYS A 54 -22.15 2.41 12.35
N ASP A 55 -22.86 3.09 11.45
CA ASP A 55 -24.17 2.68 10.93
C ASP A 55 -24.06 1.72 9.74
N GLY A 56 -22.83 1.34 9.36
CA GLY A 56 -22.52 0.38 8.30
C GLY A 56 -22.46 0.99 6.91
N GLU A 57 -22.63 2.30 6.75
CA GLU A 57 -22.39 2.95 5.46
C GLU A 57 -20.91 2.92 5.12
N GLN A 58 -20.61 2.58 3.88
CA GLN A 58 -19.23 2.53 3.37
C GLN A 58 -19.05 3.50 2.21
N ALA A 59 -17.87 4.12 2.16
CA ALA A 59 -17.41 4.90 1.02
C ALA A 59 -15.95 4.58 0.75
N GLY A 60 -15.53 4.62 -0.50
CA GLY A 60 -14.14 4.32 -0.83
C GLY A 60 -13.95 3.82 -2.23
N PHE A 61 -12.86 3.11 -2.45
CA PHE A 61 -12.58 2.49 -3.74
C PHE A 61 -11.66 1.27 -3.58
N ASN A 62 -11.73 0.39 -4.58
CA ASN A 62 -10.79 -0.68 -4.84
C ASN A 62 -10.17 -0.49 -6.23
N LEU A 63 -8.88 -0.77 -6.36
CA LEU A 63 -8.13 -0.76 -7.61
C LEU A 63 -7.32 -2.04 -7.68
N GLU A 64 -7.55 -2.86 -8.70
CA GLU A 64 -6.84 -4.13 -8.83
C GLU A 64 -6.46 -4.47 -10.26
N GLY A 65 -5.35 -5.15 -10.43
CA GLY A 65 -4.90 -5.69 -11.70
C GLY A 65 -3.40 -5.56 -11.95
N PRO A 66 -2.94 -6.08 -13.09
CA PRO A 66 -1.54 -6.07 -13.49
C PRO A 66 -1.05 -4.67 -13.87
N PHE A 67 0.20 -4.39 -13.51
CA PHE A 67 0.88 -3.15 -13.88
C PHE A 67 2.37 -3.37 -14.20
N GLN A 68 2.91 -2.53 -15.06
CA GLN A 68 4.35 -2.40 -15.31
C GLN A 68 4.71 -0.93 -15.50
N LEU A 69 5.56 -0.41 -14.63
CA LEU A 69 6.06 0.96 -14.68
C LEU A 69 7.17 1.08 -15.72
N ARG A 70 7.14 2.14 -16.52
CA ARG A 70 8.17 2.49 -17.50
C ARG A 70 8.60 3.94 -17.29
N PRO A 71 9.88 4.23 -17.09
CA PRO A 71 10.36 5.60 -16.94
C PRO A 71 9.99 6.46 -18.16
N GLY A 72 9.37 7.61 -17.90
CA GLY A 72 9.06 8.60 -18.95
C GLY A 72 7.84 8.29 -19.85
N SER A 73 7.18 7.16 -19.64
CA SER A 73 5.97 6.74 -20.36
C SER A 73 4.78 6.60 -19.41
N LEU A 74 3.58 6.42 -19.94
CA LEU A 74 2.49 5.85 -19.18
C LEU A 74 2.91 4.43 -18.72
N PRO A 75 2.43 3.95 -17.57
CA PRO A 75 2.58 2.54 -17.24
C PRO A 75 1.89 1.66 -18.29
N GLU A 76 2.30 0.41 -18.41
CA GLU A 76 1.45 -0.61 -19.00
C GLU A 76 0.62 -1.19 -17.85
N ALA A 77 -0.70 -1.07 -17.89
CA ALA A 77 -1.56 -1.53 -16.82
C ALA A 77 -2.99 -1.80 -17.32
N GLN A 78 -3.64 -2.77 -16.70
CA GLN A 78 -5.08 -2.97 -16.81
C GLN A 78 -5.63 -3.06 -15.40
N LEU A 79 -6.26 -2.00 -14.94
CA LEU A 79 -6.69 -1.84 -13.56
C LEU A 79 -8.20 -1.68 -13.50
N ASP A 80 -8.85 -2.57 -12.77
CA ASP A 80 -10.26 -2.47 -12.45
C ASP A 80 -10.43 -1.55 -11.24
N TYR A 81 -11.09 -0.42 -11.44
CA TYR A 81 -11.42 0.55 -10.42
C TYR A 81 -12.89 0.41 -10.04
N THR A 82 -13.14 0.10 -8.78
CA THR A 82 -14.49 0.01 -8.23
C THR A 82 -14.69 1.10 -7.18
N GLN A 83 -15.58 2.03 -7.46
CA GLN A 83 -16.02 3.03 -6.48
C GLN A 83 -17.12 2.45 -5.60
N ILE A 84 -17.07 2.75 -4.30
CA ILE A 84 -18.04 2.32 -3.28
C ILE A 84 -18.70 3.56 -2.69
N ALA A 85 -20.03 3.61 -2.70
CA ALA A 85 -20.83 4.70 -2.13
C ALA A 85 -22.12 4.15 -1.50
N GLY A 86 -22.10 3.83 -0.21
CA GLY A 86 -23.16 3.09 0.47
C GLY A 86 -23.32 1.69 -0.14
N ASP A 87 -24.54 1.35 -0.50
CA ASP A 87 -24.87 0.08 -1.16
C ASP A 87 -24.61 0.09 -2.69
N GLN A 88 -24.12 1.20 -3.22
CA GLN A 88 -23.88 1.35 -4.65
C GLN A 88 -22.40 1.15 -4.96
N THR A 89 -22.15 0.40 -6.04
CA THR A 89 -20.80 0.23 -6.61
C THR A 89 -20.82 0.56 -8.09
N ALA A 90 -19.77 1.21 -8.57
CA ALA A 90 -19.55 1.47 -9.98
C ALA A 90 -18.14 1.00 -10.36
N THR A 91 -18.04 0.13 -11.36
CA THR A 91 -16.75 -0.42 -11.81
C THR A 91 -16.44 0.08 -13.21
N GLN A 92 -15.18 0.46 -13.41
CA GLN A 92 -14.60 0.78 -14.71
C GLN A 92 -13.19 0.22 -14.80
N THR A 93 -12.74 -0.15 -16.00
CA THR A 93 -11.38 -0.65 -16.21
C THR A 93 -10.55 0.43 -16.89
N PHE A 94 -9.43 0.80 -16.28
CA PHE A 94 -8.42 1.64 -16.92
C PHE A 94 -7.39 0.74 -17.62
N ILE A 95 -7.12 1.01 -18.90
CA ILE A 95 -6.14 0.29 -19.70
C ILE A 95 -5.11 1.29 -20.19
N MET A 96 -3.83 1.05 -19.91
CA MET A 96 -2.72 1.89 -20.32
C MET A 96 -1.67 1.03 -21.03
N THR A 97 -1.19 1.49 -22.19
CA THR A 97 -0.29 0.71 -23.07
C THR A 97 1.06 1.39 -23.29
N GLY A 98 1.46 2.28 -22.38
CA GLY A 98 2.70 3.06 -22.50
C GLY A 98 2.53 4.40 -23.19
N ASP A 99 1.77 4.45 -24.27
CA ASP A 99 1.54 5.67 -25.06
C ASP A 99 0.12 6.21 -24.93
N LYS A 100 -0.86 5.32 -24.81
CA LYS A 100 -2.28 5.63 -24.78
C LYS A 100 -2.94 5.16 -23.50
N ALA A 101 -4.02 5.82 -23.13
CA ALA A 101 -4.87 5.44 -22.01
C ALA A 101 -6.32 5.29 -22.48
N TYR A 102 -6.98 4.28 -21.95
CA TYR A 102 -8.36 3.95 -22.28
C TYR A 102 -9.16 3.75 -20.98
N VAL A 103 -10.45 3.98 -21.06
CA VAL A 103 -11.40 3.59 -20.03
C VAL A 103 -12.47 2.67 -20.65
N ARG A 104 -12.72 1.55 -19.98
CA ARG A 104 -13.84 0.66 -20.32
C ARG A 104 -14.91 0.79 -19.25
N MET A 105 -16.11 1.14 -19.66
CA MET A 105 -17.28 1.26 -18.81
C MET A 105 -18.53 0.82 -19.58
N GLN A 106 -19.44 0.12 -18.89
CA GLN A 106 -20.71 -0.37 -19.46
C GLN A 106 -20.53 -1.15 -20.80
N GLY A 107 -19.41 -1.89 -20.92
CA GLY A 107 -19.11 -2.71 -22.12
C GLY A 107 -18.54 -1.95 -23.31
N ALA A 108 -18.42 -0.63 -23.26
CA ALA A 108 -17.76 0.19 -24.29
C ALA A 108 -16.35 0.62 -23.82
N THR A 109 -15.43 0.73 -24.77
CA THR A 109 -14.05 1.20 -24.49
C THR A 109 -13.83 2.53 -25.21
N PHE A 110 -13.31 3.50 -24.47
CA PHE A 110 -13.07 4.86 -24.94
C PHE A 110 -11.59 5.20 -24.80
N GLU A 111 -11.00 5.83 -25.83
CA GLU A 111 -9.65 6.40 -25.74
C GLU A 111 -9.71 7.73 -24.99
N LEU A 112 -8.92 7.87 -23.92
CA LEU A 112 -8.86 9.09 -23.13
C LEU A 112 -8.07 10.18 -23.88
N PRO A 113 -8.45 11.47 -23.73
CA PRO A 113 -7.71 12.58 -24.32
C PRO A 113 -6.24 12.58 -23.91
N ALA A 114 -5.37 12.99 -24.82
CA ALA A 114 -3.93 13.05 -24.59
C ALA A 114 -3.53 13.89 -23.37
N GLU A 115 -4.31 14.93 -23.05
CA GLU A 115 -4.12 15.77 -21.86
C GLU A 115 -4.37 14.97 -20.58
N THR A 116 -5.42 14.15 -20.53
CA THR A 116 -5.72 13.26 -19.39
C THR A 116 -4.63 12.22 -19.24
N ALA A 117 -4.20 11.58 -20.33
CA ALA A 117 -3.08 10.65 -20.33
C ALA A 117 -1.77 11.31 -19.88
N GLY A 118 -1.53 12.57 -20.26
CA GLY A 118 -0.41 13.38 -19.81
C GLY A 118 -0.42 13.65 -18.30
N GLY A 119 -1.60 13.92 -17.75
CA GLY A 119 -1.80 14.07 -16.29
C GLY A 119 -1.44 12.80 -15.53
N VAL A 120 -1.94 11.66 -15.98
CA VAL A 120 -1.60 10.34 -15.39
C VAL A 120 -0.09 10.07 -15.48
N ARG A 121 0.52 10.34 -16.63
CA ARG A 121 1.98 10.19 -16.82
C ARG A 121 2.78 11.04 -15.83
N SER A 122 2.41 12.31 -15.66
CA SER A 122 3.12 13.21 -14.75
C SER A 122 2.99 12.76 -13.29
N THR A 123 1.82 12.30 -12.88
CA THR A 123 1.54 11.85 -11.51
C THR A 123 2.26 10.53 -11.20
N LEU A 124 2.09 9.51 -12.03
CA LEU A 124 2.70 8.19 -11.79
C LEU A 124 4.19 8.18 -12.13
N GLY A 125 4.64 8.97 -13.11
CA GLY A 125 6.03 9.07 -13.52
C GLY A 125 6.90 9.79 -12.50
N ALA A 126 6.39 10.82 -11.84
CA ALA A 126 7.13 11.60 -10.85
C ALA A 126 7.38 10.82 -9.54
N THR A 127 6.44 9.98 -9.12
CA THR A 127 6.48 9.27 -7.83
C THR A 127 6.85 7.79 -7.94
N GLY A 128 6.94 7.24 -9.16
CA GLY A 128 7.14 5.79 -9.36
C GLY A 128 5.98 4.95 -8.80
N GLY A 129 4.76 5.50 -8.78
CA GLY A 129 3.53 4.82 -8.33
C GLY A 129 3.45 4.58 -6.82
N LEU A 130 4.48 4.00 -6.20
CA LEU A 130 4.55 3.71 -4.77
C LEU A 130 5.32 4.77 -3.97
N GLY A 131 5.84 5.81 -4.63
CA GLY A 131 6.68 6.84 -4.00
C GLY A 131 5.96 7.76 -3.00
N VAL A 132 4.63 7.69 -2.92
CA VAL A 132 3.83 8.40 -1.90
C VAL A 132 3.79 7.66 -0.55
N ILE A 133 4.27 6.42 -0.51
CA ILE A 133 4.26 5.57 0.69
C ILE A 133 5.57 5.81 1.45
N ASP A 134 5.47 6.45 2.61
CA ASP A 134 6.59 6.68 3.52
C ASP A 134 6.52 5.73 4.72
N LEU A 135 6.92 4.48 4.52
CA LEU A 135 6.87 3.46 5.58
C LEU A 135 7.63 3.90 6.83
N ARG A 136 8.77 4.59 6.69
CA ARG A 136 9.58 5.06 7.83
C ARG A 136 8.89 6.19 8.61
N GLY A 137 8.21 7.09 7.90
CA GLY A 137 7.44 8.15 8.53
C GLY A 137 6.13 7.66 9.14
N TRP A 138 5.61 6.53 8.65
CA TRP A 138 4.33 5.99 9.06
C TRP A 138 4.41 5.08 10.27
N VAL A 139 5.49 4.26 10.40
CA VAL A 139 5.67 3.27 11.48
C VAL A 139 6.58 3.82 12.57
N GLN A 140 6.10 3.86 13.79
CA GLN A 140 6.86 4.19 14.99
C GLN A 140 7.04 2.93 15.84
N ASP A 141 8.19 2.81 16.52
CA ASP A 141 8.53 1.66 17.40
C ASP A 141 8.25 0.30 16.72
N PRO A 142 8.88 0.01 15.56
CA PRO A 142 8.59 -1.20 14.81
C PRO A 142 9.03 -2.47 15.56
N GLU A 143 8.17 -3.46 15.52
CA GLU A 143 8.39 -4.80 16.06
C GLU A 143 8.33 -5.84 14.95
N LEU A 144 9.23 -6.84 14.98
CA LEU A 144 9.28 -7.91 14.00
C LEU A 144 8.56 -9.15 14.49
N THR A 145 7.69 -9.68 13.66
CA THR A 145 6.98 -10.94 13.92
C THR A 145 7.03 -11.84 12.68
N ALA A 146 6.68 -13.11 12.84
CA ALA A 146 6.52 -14.00 11.69
C ALA A 146 5.34 -13.53 10.84
N GLY A 147 5.58 -13.36 9.55
CA GLY A 147 4.54 -13.03 8.57
C GLY A 147 3.87 -14.28 8.01
N GLU A 148 2.68 -14.09 7.47
CA GLU A 148 1.98 -15.08 6.64
C GLU A 148 2.61 -15.14 5.24
N GLU A 149 2.23 -16.14 4.44
CA GLU A 149 2.56 -16.16 3.02
C GLU A 149 1.66 -15.18 2.27
N VAL A 150 2.26 -14.29 1.47
CA VAL A 150 1.54 -13.30 0.67
C VAL A 150 1.96 -13.43 -0.80
N GLY A 151 0.99 -13.75 -1.67
CA GLY A 151 1.24 -13.92 -3.11
C GLY A 151 2.29 -14.99 -3.41
N GLY A 152 2.29 -16.11 -2.68
CA GLY A 152 3.25 -17.20 -2.84
C GLY A 152 4.63 -16.94 -2.21
N ALA A 153 4.87 -15.78 -1.63
CA ALA A 153 6.14 -15.43 -0.99
C ALA A 153 6.07 -15.56 0.54
N LYS A 154 7.07 -16.18 1.15
CA LYS A 154 7.26 -16.14 2.61
C LYS A 154 7.62 -14.73 3.03
N THR A 155 7.00 -14.24 4.10
CA THR A 155 7.20 -12.87 4.57
C THR A 155 7.64 -12.82 6.04
N ASP A 156 8.26 -11.70 6.38
CA ASP A 156 8.33 -11.18 7.73
C ASP A 156 7.27 -10.07 7.88
N ARG A 157 6.64 -9.97 9.05
CA ARG A 157 5.68 -8.92 9.37
C ARG A 157 6.30 -7.94 10.35
N ILE A 158 6.22 -6.67 9.99
CA ILE A 158 6.58 -5.55 10.85
C ILE A 158 5.28 -4.90 11.29
N THR A 159 5.10 -4.75 12.60
CA THR A 159 4.00 -3.99 13.20
C THR A 159 4.57 -2.85 14.02
N GLY A 160 3.76 -1.85 14.35
CA GLY A 160 4.21 -0.72 15.15
C GLY A 160 3.09 0.25 15.47
N ARG A 161 3.43 1.35 16.14
CA ARG A 161 2.50 2.47 16.30
C ARG A 161 2.40 3.26 15.02
N LEU A 162 1.20 3.72 14.70
CA LEU A 162 0.94 4.52 13.51
C LEU A 162 1.17 6.02 13.80
N ASN A 163 1.93 6.69 12.96
CA ASN A 163 1.92 8.16 12.89
C ASN A 163 0.68 8.60 12.11
N VAL A 164 -0.44 8.75 12.82
CA VAL A 164 -1.77 8.95 12.23
C VAL A 164 -1.81 10.16 11.30
N ALA A 165 -1.27 11.30 11.74
CA ALA A 165 -1.32 12.54 10.95
C ALA A 165 -0.56 12.40 9.61
N THR A 166 0.63 11.79 9.64
CA THR A 166 1.44 11.55 8.43
C THR A 166 0.76 10.57 7.49
N VAL A 167 0.20 9.48 8.03
CA VAL A 167 -0.52 8.47 7.24
C VAL A 167 -1.75 9.06 6.58
N LEU A 168 -2.60 9.80 7.30
CA LEU A 168 -3.79 10.40 6.72
C LEU A 168 -3.45 11.37 5.59
N THR A 169 -2.36 12.14 5.72
CA THR A 169 -1.86 12.98 4.63
C THR A 169 -1.48 12.13 3.40
N GLY A 170 -0.79 11.00 3.61
CA GLY A 170 -0.45 10.05 2.53
C GLY A 170 -1.67 9.43 1.88
N LEU A 171 -2.68 9.01 2.66
CA LEU A 171 -3.92 8.43 2.14
C LEU A 171 -4.72 9.45 1.31
N VAL A 172 -4.79 10.71 1.73
CA VAL A 172 -5.39 11.79 0.93
C VAL A 172 -4.66 11.96 -0.40
N ALA A 173 -3.32 11.94 -0.37
CA ALA A 173 -2.53 12.04 -1.60
C ALA A 173 -2.78 10.85 -2.54
N ILE A 174 -2.86 9.62 -2.02
CA ILE A 174 -3.21 8.42 -2.79
C ILE A 174 -4.61 8.57 -3.40
N ALA A 175 -5.62 8.89 -2.61
CA ALA A 175 -6.99 9.04 -3.11
C ALA A 175 -7.13 10.11 -4.18
N SER A 176 -6.43 11.24 -4.02
CA SER A 176 -6.44 12.34 -4.99
C SER A 176 -5.87 11.95 -6.35
N GLN A 177 -4.92 10.99 -6.39
CA GLN A 177 -4.36 10.49 -7.65
C GLN A 177 -5.39 9.73 -8.50
N PHE A 178 -6.39 9.13 -7.85
CA PHE A 178 -7.45 8.37 -8.52
C PHE A 178 -8.76 9.17 -8.70
N GLY A 179 -8.73 10.49 -8.47
CA GLY A 179 -9.90 11.37 -8.62
C GLY A 179 -10.98 11.14 -7.55
N GLY A 180 -10.64 10.42 -6.48
CA GLY A 180 -11.55 10.14 -5.37
C GLY A 180 -11.70 11.37 -4.47
N THR A 181 -12.95 11.68 -4.11
CA THR A 181 -13.23 12.56 -2.96
C THR A 181 -13.13 11.73 -1.69
N THR A 182 -12.32 12.15 -0.74
CA THR A 182 -12.20 11.46 0.54
C THR A 182 -12.94 12.23 1.63
N PRO A 183 -13.58 11.54 2.58
CA PRO A 183 -14.11 12.18 3.79
C PRO A 183 -12.99 12.71 4.72
N LEU A 184 -11.71 12.60 4.34
CA LEU A 184 -10.55 13.08 5.13
C LEU A 184 -10.27 14.60 4.99
N THR A 185 -10.90 15.29 4.05
CA THR A 185 -10.78 16.77 3.87
C THR A 185 -10.93 17.57 5.18
N PRO A 186 -11.78 17.19 6.15
CA PRO A 186 -11.91 17.90 7.42
C PRO A 186 -10.68 17.92 8.31
N LEU A 187 -9.66 17.10 7.99
CA LEU A 187 -8.38 17.08 8.71
C LEU A 187 -7.43 18.19 8.24
N GLU A 188 -7.71 18.83 7.12
CA GLU A 188 -6.91 19.96 6.64
C GLU A 188 -6.92 21.11 7.68
N GLY A 189 -5.73 21.57 8.03
CA GLY A 189 -5.53 22.63 9.03
C GLY A 189 -5.64 22.20 10.49
N LYS A 190 -5.86 20.89 10.78
CA LYS A 190 -5.76 20.36 12.14
C LYS A 190 -4.31 20.06 12.50
N SER A 191 -3.94 20.26 13.77
CA SER A 191 -2.63 19.85 14.26
C SER A 191 -2.56 18.32 14.40
N ALA A 192 -1.35 17.74 14.32
CA ALA A 192 -1.14 16.32 14.54
C ALA A 192 -1.72 15.84 15.87
N GLU A 193 -1.55 16.63 16.94
CA GLU A 193 -2.09 16.34 18.26
C GLU A 193 -3.63 16.29 18.28
N GLN A 194 -4.31 17.19 17.57
CA GLN A 194 -5.78 17.18 17.45
C GLN A 194 -6.28 15.96 16.69
N VAL A 195 -5.53 15.51 15.68
CA VAL A 195 -5.86 14.29 14.94
C VAL A 195 -5.66 13.05 15.81
N GLU A 196 -4.52 12.96 16.53
CA GLU A 196 -4.24 11.86 17.43
C GLU A 196 -5.27 11.73 18.56
N GLN A 197 -5.70 12.84 19.14
CA GLN A 197 -6.75 12.86 20.19
C GLN A 197 -8.12 12.41 19.68
N ALA A 198 -8.35 12.45 18.37
CA ALA A 198 -9.59 11.99 17.75
C ALA A 198 -9.60 10.49 17.42
N VAL A 199 -8.51 9.78 17.65
CA VAL A 199 -8.35 8.36 17.29
C VAL A 199 -8.39 7.49 18.52
N ASP A 200 -9.27 6.48 18.52
CA ASP A 200 -9.35 5.46 19.58
C ASP A 200 -8.31 4.36 19.37
N ARG A 201 -8.11 3.98 18.09
CA ARG A 201 -7.19 2.90 17.73
C ARG A 201 -6.59 3.14 16.36
N ALA A 202 -5.30 2.86 16.24
CA ALA A 202 -4.61 2.88 14.96
C ALA A 202 -3.58 1.75 14.91
N THR A 203 -3.58 0.98 13.81
CA THR A 203 -2.66 -0.14 13.59
C THR A 203 -2.06 -0.04 12.20
N ILE A 204 -0.81 -0.48 12.07
CA ILE A 204 -0.11 -0.64 10.81
C ILE A 204 0.65 -1.95 10.81
N ASP A 205 0.53 -2.67 9.72
CA ASP A 205 1.21 -3.93 9.47
C ASP A 205 1.84 -3.92 8.08
N VAL A 206 3.11 -4.30 8.01
CA VAL A 206 3.91 -4.32 6.78
C VAL A 206 4.47 -5.73 6.59
N TRP A 207 4.12 -6.39 5.49
CA TRP A 207 4.67 -7.69 5.11
C TRP A 207 5.74 -7.51 4.06
N THR A 208 6.94 -7.99 4.37
CA THR A 208 8.13 -7.90 3.52
C THR A 208 8.57 -9.29 3.11
N GLY A 209 8.86 -9.49 1.82
CA GLY A 209 9.41 -10.74 1.32
C GLY A 209 10.74 -11.08 1.97
N LYS A 210 10.88 -12.33 2.47
CA LYS A 210 12.11 -12.76 3.18
C LYS A 210 13.35 -12.76 2.30
N GLU A 211 13.19 -13.09 1.03
CA GLU A 211 14.30 -13.29 0.11
C GLU A 211 14.74 -11.98 -0.57
N ASP A 212 13.79 -11.13 -0.98
CA ASP A 212 14.04 -9.96 -1.83
C ASP A 212 13.82 -8.61 -1.14
N ARG A 213 13.31 -8.64 0.09
CA ARG A 213 13.03 -7.42 0.88
C ARG A 213 12.08 -6.43 0.19
N LEU A 214 11.21 -6.94 -0.68
CA LEU A 214 10.17 -6.15 -1.33
C LEU A 214 8.89 -6.14 -0.50
N LEU A 215 8.18 -5.02 -0.53
CA LEU A 215 6.83 -4.92 0.04
C LEU A 215 5.90 -5.92 -0.64
N ARG A 216 5.16 -6.70 0.16
CA ARG A 216 4.12 -7.62 -0.30
C ARG A 216 2.74 -7.15 0.07
N LYS A 217 2.59 -6.61 1.28
CA LYS A 217 1.31 -6.15 1.80
C LYS A 217 1.54 -5.05 2.83
N LEU A 218 0.65 -4.09 2.84
CA LEU A 218 0.55 -3.04 3.85
C LEU A 218 -0.91 -2.95 4.24
N GLU A 219 -1.19 -3.03 5.54
CA GLU A 219 -2.53 -2.83 6.09
C GLU A 219 -2.50 -1.73 7.13
N ILE A 220 -3.49 -0.85 7.07
CA ILE A 220 -3.69 0.22 8.03
C ILE A 220 -5.15 0.23 8.44
N THR A 221 -5.39 0.31 9.74
CA THR A 221 -6.72 0.53 10.29
C THR A 221 -6.66 1.71 11.26
N ILE A 222 -7.58 2.68 11.09
CA ILE A 222 -7.73 3.83 11.98
C ILE A 222 -9.18 3.93 12.40
N GLU A 223 -9.45 3.84 13.70
CA GLU A 223 -10.78 3.96 14.29
C GLU A 223 -10.89 5.33 14.96
N PHE A 224 -11.80 6.17 14.47
CA PHE A 224 -12.04 7.48 15.05
C PHE A 224 -13.04 7.40 16.21
N SER A 225 -12.73 8.09 17.27
CA SER A 225 -13.55 8.14 18.49
C SER A 225 -14.96 8.68 18.20
N PRO A 226 -16.01 8.05 18.77
CA PRO A 226 -17.35 8.62 18.76
C PRO A 226 -17.44 10.00 19.43
N ALA A 227 -16.48 10.37 20.26
CA ALA A 227 -16.40 11.65 20.97
C ALA A 227 -15.49 12.69 20.29
N ALA A 228 -14.99 12.40 19.09
CA ALA A 228 -14.04 13.26 18.37
C ALA A 228 -14.72 14.53 17.80
N GLU A 229 -15.06 15.49 18.68
CA GLU A 229 -15.70 16.76 18.29
C GLU A 229 -14.89 17.58 17.29
N GLN A 230 -13.56 17.39 17.27
CA GLN A 230 -12.61 18.11 16.41
C GLN A 230 -12.74 17.71 14.93
N VAL A 231 -13.27 16.50 14.66
CA VAL A 231 -13.40 15.92 13.31
C VAL A 231 -14.78 15.32 13.09
N LYS A 232 -15.82 16.14 13.25
CA LYS A 232 -17.24 15.70 13.26
C LYS A 232 -17.65 14.76 12.13
N SER A 233 -17.10 14.93 10.93
CA SER A 233 -17.40 14.09 9.77
C SER A 233 -16.75 12.70 9.83
N LEU A 234 -15.80 12.48 10.76
CA LEU A 234 -15.13 11.20 10.95
C LEU A 234 -15.53 10.51 12.26
N VAL A 235 -16.43 11.12 13.02
CA VAL A 235 -16.91 10.58 14.32
C VAL A 235 -17.43 9.16 14.14
N GLY A 236 -16.80 8.19 14.82
CA GLY A 236 -17.16 6.77 14.75
C GLY A 236 -16.91 6.12 13.39
N THR A 237 -16.09 6.74 12.55
CA THR A 237 -15.67 6.16 11.28
C THR A 237 -14.43 5.29 11.47
N THR A 238 -14.35 4.18 10.74
CA THR A 238 -13.15 3.36 10.61
C THR A 238 -12.61 3.53 9.20
N VAL A 239 -11.32 3.82 9.10
CA VAL A 239 -10.57 3.86 7.84
C VAL A 239 -9.80 2.56 7.71
N HIS A 240 -9.99 1.85 6.59
CA HIS A 240 -9.19 0.71 6.20
C HIS A 240 -8.44 1.01 4.93
N PHE A 241 -7.14 0.74 4.95
CA PHE A 241 -6.29 0.80 3.77
C PHE A 241 -5.53 -0.51 3.64
N THR A 242 -5.61 -1.11 2.46
CA THR A 242 -4.83 -2.29 2.08
C THR A 242 -4.12 -2.03 0.77
N LEU A 243 -2.84 -2.30 0.75
CA LEU A 243 -2.03 -2.40 -0.46
C LEU A 243 -1.41 -3.79 -0.51
N ARG A 244 -1.61 -4.52 -1.59
CA ARG A 244 -0.96 -5.81 -1.86
C ARG A 244 -0.28 -5.76 -3.22
N ILE A 245 0.90 -6.36 -3.29
CA ILE A 245 1.65 -6.53 -4.53
C ILE A 245 2.05 -8.00 -4.63
N SER A 246 1.45 -8.69 -5.57
CA SER A 246 1.80 -10.07 -5.91
C SER A 246 2.69 -10.09 -7.15
N ASN A 247 3.51 -11.13 -7.30
CA ASN A 247 4.38 -11.34 -8.46
C ASN A 247 5.25 -10.12 -8.82
N PRO A 248 5.89 -9.44 -7.83
CA PRO A 248 6.65 -8.23 -8.10
C PRO A 248 7.80 -8.50 -9.06
N ASN A 249 7.95 -7.60 -10.03
CA ASN A 249 8.96 -7.65 -11.09
C ASN A 249 8.79 -8.80 -12.09
N GLU A 250 7.67 -9.51 -12.08
CA GLU A 250 7.31 -10.40 -13.17
C GLU A 250 6.89 -9.62 -14.41
N LYS A 251 7.07 -10.22 -15.57
CA LYS A 251 6.73 -9.59 -16.84
C LYS A 251 5.21 -9.48 -16.99
N VAL A 252 4.75 -8.27 -17.20
CA VAL A 252 3.34 -7.97 -17.52
C VAL A 252 3.24 -7.64 -19.02
N THR A 253 2.14 -8.06 -19.64
CA THR A 253 1.81 -7.71 -21.02
C THR A 253 0.36 -7.26 -21.05
N ILE A 254 0.13 -6.04 -21.50
CA ILE A 254 -1.20 -5.46 -21.64
C ILE A 254 -1.51 -5.34 -23.14
N GLU A 255 -2.63 -5.90 -23.55
CA GLU A 255 -3.08 -5.82 -24.93
C GLU A 255 -3.83 -4.50 -25.19
N GLU A 256 -3.54 -3.87 -26.33
CA GLU A 256 -4.30 -2.70 -26.76
C GLU A 256 -5.75 -3.10 -27.08
N PRO A 257 -6.74 -2.38 -26.52
CA PRO A 257 -8.13 -2.74 -26.73
C PRO A 257 -8.56 -2.53 -28.18
N THR A 258 -9.44 -3.39 -28.65
CA THR A 258 -10.09 -3.29 -29.96
C THR A 258 -11.45 -2.60 -29.84
N ASN A 259 -11.99 -2.07 -30.96
CA ASN A 259 -13.30 -1.39 -31.00
C ASN A 259 -13.39 -0.16 -30.08
N VAL A 260 -12.33 0.64 -30.09
CA VAL A 260 -12.22 1.86 -29.28
C VAL A 260 -13.03 2.98 -29.90
N GLN A 261 -13.76 3.72 -29.06
CA GLN A 261 -14.52 4.92 -29.42
C GLN A 261 -13.79 6.17 -28.91
N PRO A 262 -13.93 7.34 -29.58
CA PRO A 262 -13.44 8.59 -29.02
C PRO A 262 -14.22 8.93 -27.72
N TYR A 263 -13.50 9.33 -26.69
CA TYR A 263 -14.14 9.78 -25.45
C TYR A 263 -14.81 11.14 -25.67
N SER A 264 -16.12 11.21 -25.42
CA SER A 264 -16.90 12.46 -25.43
C SER A 264 -17.44 12.72 -24.03
N PRO A 265 -16.96 13.74 -23.31
CA PRO A 265 -17.51 14.10 -22.00
C PRO A 265 -19.00 14.43 -22.13
N GLY A 266 -19.86 13.71 -21.44
CA GLY A 266 -21.31 13.99 -21.38
C GLY A 266 -22.20 13.17 -22.33
N SER A 267 -21.71 12.09 -22.94
CA SER A 267 -22.53 11.11 -23.67
C SER A 267 -23.12 10.05 -22.73
#